data_8fafe8432c46c61480a77fd80f745883
#
_entry.id   8fafe8432c46c61480a77fd80f745883
#
_cell.length_a   1.000
_cell.length_b   1.000
_cell.length_c   1.000
_cell.angle_alpha   90.00
_cell.angle_beta   90.00
_cell.angle_gamma   90.00
#
_symmetry.space_group_name_H-M   'P 1'
#
loop_
_entity.id
_entity.type
_entity.pdbx_description
1 polymer ?
#
loop_
_entity_poly.entity_id
_entity_poly.type
_entity_poly.pdbx_seq_one_letter_code
_entity_poly.pdbx_strand_id
1 'polypeptide(L)'
;MTQTEFEHKLIEMRPQMMRVAMDFFHNEEDAMDVVQEVYVRMLKRSWQQGDNVEALSIRATKNLCVSVWRRQRLREAQPLESMPESAGQDSADSLLLSEERQAEIENAIGKLPPSEQKLIRMRHQDEMTMEEIAQETGMSRRSASTIISSAKKHLIKLIKTHD
;
A
#
# COMPACT_ATOMS: atom_id res chain seq x y z
N MET A 1 30.99 3.45 -6.43
CA MET A 1 30.58 3.48 -5.00
C MET A 1 31.18 2.30 -4.29
N THR A 2 31.80 2.56 -3.14
CA THR A 2 32.34 1.49 -2.32
C THR A 2 31.27 0.91 -1.44
N GLN A 3 31.54 -0.28 -0.88
CA GLN A 3 30.60 -0.92 0.04
C GLN A 3 30.35 -0.02 1.27
N THR A 4 31.38 0.63 1.75
CA THR A 4 31.26 1.54 2.90
C THR A 4 30.37 2.73 2.59
N GLU A 5 30.54 3.33 1.42
CA GLU A 5 29.69 4.44 1.00
C GLU A 5 28.24 4.02 0.86
N PHE A 6 28.01 2.83 0.33
CA PHE A 6 26.67 2.29 0.21
C PHE A 6 26.03 2.09 1.58
N GLU A 7 26.78 1.51 2.52
CA GLU A 7 26.26 1.29 3.88
C GLU A 7 25.92 2.61 4.57
N HIS A 8 26.77 3.61 4.39
CA HIS A 8 26.49 4.94 4.96
C HIS A 8 25.22 5.55 4.41
N LYS A 9 25.05 5.48 3.10
CA LYS A 9 23.84 6.01 2.48
C LYS A 9 22.58 5.27 2.93
N LEU A 10 22.70 3.97 3.08
CA LEU A 10 21.57 3.16 3.51
C LEU A 10 21.17 3.52 4.94
N ILE A 11 22.15 3.75 5.83
CA ILE A 11 21.86 4.19 7.20
C ILE A 11 21.17 5.55 7.18
N GLU A 12 21.62 6.47 6.34
CA GLU A 12 21.00 7.78 6.22
C GLU A 12 19.56 7.71 5.74
N MET A 13 19.23 6.67 4.98
CA MET A 13 17.88 6.50 4.46
C MET A 13 16.91 5.88 5.47
N ARG A 14 17.39 5.33 6.58
CA ARG A 14 16.52 4.67 7.56
C ARG A 14 15.36 5.53 8.05
N PRO A 15 15.56 6.82 8.41
CA PRO A 15 14.43 7.64 8.83
C PRO A 15 13.35 7.79 7.75
N GLN A 16 13.74 7.92 6.50
CA GLN A 16 12.79 8.03 5.40
C GLN A 16 12.07 6.70 5.16
N MET A 17 12.81 5.60 5.21
CA MET A 17 12.23 4.27 5.09
C MET A 17 11.21 4.05 6.21
N MET A 18 11.55 4.46 7.42
CA MET A 18 10.66 4.34 8.57
C MET A 18 9.39 5.17 8.37
N ARG A 19 9.53 6.37 7.82
CA ARG A 19 8.37 7.22 7.53
C ARG A 19 7.44 6.57 6.53
N VAL A 20 8.00 6.00 5.46
CA VAL A 20 7.20 5.29 4.45
C VAL A 20 6.43 4.13 5.08
N ALA A 21 7.11 3.34 5.89
CA ALA A 21 6.49 2.18 6.53
C ALA A 21 5.43 2.60 7.56
N MET A 22 5.69 3.66 8.31
CA MET A 22 4.71 4.19 9.28
C MET A 22 3.46 4.72 8.58
N ASP A 23 3.64 5.40 7.45
CA ASP A 23 2.49 5.87 6.66
C ASP A 23 1.65 4.70 6.17
N PHE A 24 2.29 3.58 5.90
CA PHE A 24 1.59 2.40 5.39
C PHE A 24 0.85 1.64 6.49
N PHE A 25 1.51 1.39 7.60
CA PHE A 25 0.95 0.53 8.66
C PHE A 25 0.34 1.28 9.84
N HIS A 26 0.80 2.49 10.13
CA HIS A 26 0.46 3.22 11.36
C HIS A 26 0.75 2.40 12.62
N ASN A 27 1.77 1.54 12.54
CA ASN A 27 2.18 0.66 13.62
C ASN A 27 3.70 0.61 13.63
N GLU A 28 4.29 1.00 14.75
CA GLU A 28 5.74 1.10 14.84
C GLU A 28 6.44 -0.26 14.73
N GLU A 29 5.89 -1.30 15.33
CA GLU A 29 6.48 -2.63 15.26
C GLU A 29 6.52 -3.15 13.83
N ASP A 30 5.40 -3.06 13.13
CA ASP A 30 5.32 -3.50 11.75
C ASP A 30 6.26 -2.69 10.86
N ALA A 31 6.31 -1.38 11.08
CA ALA A 31 7.19 -0.50 10.33
C ALA A 31 8.66 -0.85 10.56
N MET A 32 9.05 -1.07 11.80
CA MET A 32 10.41 -1.44 12.11
C MET A 32 10.81 -2.77 11.50
N ASP A 33 9.92 -3.75 11.53
CA ASP A 33 10.18 -5.05 10.94
C ASP A 33 10.45 -4.93 9.44
N VAL A 34 9.65 -4.12 8.75
CA VAL A 34 9.84 -3.89 7.33
C VAL A 34 11.17 -3.20 7.05
N VAL A 35 11.47 -2.14 7.80
CA VAL A 35 12.73 -1.39 7.59
C VAL A 35 13.93 -2.29 7.82
N GLN A 36 13.91 -3.09 8.88
CA GLN A 36 15.01 -4.00 9.16
C GLN A 36 15.19 -5.03 8.07
N GLU A 37 14.10 -5.60 7.58
CA GLU A 37 14.15 -6.59 6.52
C GLU A 37 14.70 -6.00 5.23
N VAL A 38 14.25 -4.80 4.86
CA VAL A 38 14.77 -4.10 3.68
C VAL A 38 16.27 -3.83 3.85
N TYR A 39 16.65 -3.35 5.03
CA TYR A 39 18.05 -3.08 5.33
C TYR A 39 18.93 -4.31 5.12
N VAL A 40 18.51 -5.45 5.65
CA VAL A 40 19.25 -6.70 5.50
C VAL A 40 19.33 -7.13 4.04
N ARG A 41 18.22 -7.06 3.31
CA ARG A 41 18.19 -7.43 1.90
C ARG A 41 19.08 -6.53 1.06
N MET A 42 19.09 -5.24 1.35
CA MET A 42 19.93 -4.29 0.63
C MET A 42 21.41 -4.55 0.90
N LEU A 43 21.78 -4.91 2.12
CA LEU A 43 23.16 -5.23 2.46
C LEU A 43 23.67 -6.47 1.74
N LYS A 44 22.79 -7.41 1.46
CA LYS A 44 23.16 -8.64 0.76
C LYS A 44 23.26 -8.48 -0.74
N ARG A 45 22.77 -7.38 -1.26
CA ARG A 45 22.75 -7.14 -2.70
C ARG A 45 24.13 -6.68 -3.18
N SER A 46 24.52 -7.12 -4.37
CA SER A 46 25.70 -6.61 -5.03
C SER A 46 25.39 -5.25 -5.64
N TRP A 47 26.20 -4.26 -5.32
CA TRP A 47 25.97 -2.90 -5.80
C TRP A 47 26.89 -2.59 -6.96
N GLN A 48 26.30 -1.98 -7.98
CA GLN A 48 27.01 -1.56 -9.16
C GLN A 48 27.07 -0.05 -9.22
N GLN A 49 28.07 0.46 -9.94
CA GLN A 49 28.18 1.88 -10.15
C GLN A 49 26.96 2.37 -10.92
N GLY A 50 26.38 3.45 -10.45
CA GLY A 50 25.16 3.98 -11.05
C GLY A 50 23.87 3.61 -10.34
N ASP A 51 23.93 2.69 -9.39
CA ASP A 51 22.74 2.37 -8.60
C ASP A 51 22.37 3.55 -7.71
N ASN A 52 21.09 3.87 -7.69
CA ASN A 52 20.56 4.93 -6.84
C ASN A 52 20.06 4.32 -5.55
N VAL A 53 20.90 4.38 -4.52
CA VAL A 53 20.58 3.77 -3.22
C VAL A 53 19.31 4.37 -2.61
N GLU A 54 19.17 5.69 -2.74
CA GLU A 54 18.01 6.37 -2.16
C GLU A 54 16.70 5.88 -2.78
N ALA A 55 16.63 5.89 -4.10
CA ALA A 55 15.43 5.45 -4.80
C ALA A 55 15.16 3.97 -4.56
N LEU A 56 16.21 3.15 -4.60
CA LEU A 56 16.04 1.71 -4.44
C LEU A 56 15.58 1.34 -3.03
N SER A 57 16.12 2.00 -2.02
CA SER A 57 15.73 1.70 -0.63
C SER A 57 14.28 2.06 -0.38
N ILE A 58 13.82 3.20 -0.88
CA ILE A 58 12.43 3.61 -0.73
C ILE A 58 11.50 2.67 -1.49
N ARG A 59 11.87 2.32 -2.70
CA ARG A 59 11.08 1.39 -3.51
C ARG A 59 10.98 0.02 -2.85
N ALA A 60 12.10 -0.48 -2.35
CA ALA A 60 12.12 -1.76 -1.66
C ALA A 60 11.25 -1.73 -0.41
N THR A 61 11.27 -0.62 0.31
CA THR A 61 10.42 -0.46 1.49
C THR A 61 8.95 -0.51 1.12
N LYS A 62 8.56 0.24 0.10
CA LYS A 62 7.16 0.25 -0.37
C LYS A 62 6.71 -1.13 -0.83
N ASN A 63 7.56 -1.81 -1.60
CA ASN A 63 7.24 -3.15 -2.11
C ASN A 63 7.10 -4.16 -0.98
N LEU A 64 7.96 -4.08 0.02
CA LEU A 64 7.87 -5.01 1.14
C LEU A 64 6.65 -4.70 2.01
N CYS A 65 6.31 -3.43 2.18
CA CYS A 65 5.08 -3.07 2.88
C CYS A 65 3.87 -3.73 2.24
N VAL A 66 3.78 -3.68 0.92
CA VAL A 66 2.68 -4.32 0.19
C VAL A 66 2.70 -5.84 0.41
N SER A 67 3.88 -6.45 0.35
CA SER A 67 4.00 -7.90 0.55
C SER A 67 3.57 -8.32 1.95
N VAL A 68 3.99 -7.56 2.96
CA VAL A 68 3.62 -7.84 4.36
C VAL A 68 2.12 -7.67 4.55
N TRP A 69 1.57 -6.58 4.02
CA TRP A 69 0.14 -6.33 4.09
C TRP A 69 -0.66 -7.47 3.47
N ARG A 70 -0.20 -7.94 2.31
CA ARG A 70 -0.88 -9.02 1.61
C ARG A 70 -0.87 -10.31 2.43
N ARG A 71 0.27 -10.62 3.07
CA ARG A 71 0.37 -11.80 3.93
C ARG A 71 -0.52 -11.70 5.16
N GLN A 72 -0.59 -10.52 5.76
CA GLN A 72 -1.47 -10.30 6.89
C GLN A 72 -2.94 -10.48 6.51
N ARG A 73 -3.31 -9.96 5.34
CA ARG A 73 -4.67 -10.13 4.84
C ARG A 73 -5.03 -11.58 4.63
N LEU A 74 -4.09 -12.36 4.08
CA LEU A 74 -4.34 -13.78 3.87
C LEU A 74 -4.56 -14.54 5.16
N ARG A 75 -3.88 -14.17 6.22
CA ARG A 75 -4.08 -14.81 7.52
C ARG A 75 -5.42 -14.47 8.13
N GLU A 76 -5.84 -13.23 8.01
CA GLU A 76 -7.07 -12.77 8.65
C GLU A 76 -8.32 -13.17 7.88
N ALA A 77 -8.19 -13.28 6.57
CA ALA A 77 -9.33 -13.33 5.69
C ALA A 77 -9.43 -14.63 4.91
N GLN A 78 -9.32 -15.72 5.59
CA GLN A 78 -9.24 -17.03 4.99
C GLN A 78 -10.18 -17.30 3.83
N PRO A 79 -11.49 -17.15 3.97
CA PRO A 79 -12.41 -17.60 2.92
C PRO A 79 -12.63 -16.58 1.80
N LEU A 80 -11.93 -15.48 1.83
CA LEU A 80 -12.21 -14.38 0.91
C LEU A 80 -11.62 -14.55 -0.46
N GLU A 81 -10.70 -15.43 -0.58
CA GLU A 81 -10.01 -15.69 -1.82
C GLU A 81 -10.95 -16.08 -2.94
N SER A 82 -12.09 -16.59 -2.62
CA SER A 82 -13.03 -17.06 -3.62
C SER A 82 -13.84 -15.96 -4.28
N MET A 83 -13.75 -14.73 -3.81
CA MET A 83 -14.56 -13.66 -4.37
C MET A 83 -14.01 -13.18 -5.70
N PRO A 84 -14.85 -13.15 -6.76
CA PRO A 84 -14.42 -12.65 -8.06
C PRO A 84 -14.15 -11.15 -8.00
N GLU A 85 -13.06 -10.73 -8.58
CA GLU A 85 -12.68 -9.32 -8.56
C GLU A 85 -13.67 -8.45 -9.31
N SER A 86 -14.20 -8.93 -10.39
CA SER A 86 -15.11 -8.15 -11.23
C SER A 86 -16.44 -7.84 -10.55
N ALA A 87 -16.86 -8.66 -9.62
CA ALA A 87 -18.16 -8.51 -9.01
C ALA A 87 -18.26 -7.29 -8.09
N GLY A 88 -17.14 -6.81 -7.56
CA GLY A 88 -17.16 -5.69 -6.63
C GLY A 88 -17.07 -4.33 -7.27
N GLN A 89 -16.64 -4.26 -8.52
CA GLN A 89 -16.38 -2.97 -9.17
C GLN A 89 -17.64 -2.19 -9.46
N ASP A 90 -18.60 -2.82 -10.09
CA ASP A 90 -19.82 -2.15 -10.48
C ASP A 90 -20.63 -1.67 -9.28
N SER A 91 -20.64 -2.46 -8.23
CA SER A 91 -21.34 -2.10 -7.01
C SER A 91 -20.73 -0.86 -6.34
N ALA A 92 -19.41 -0.79 -6.31
CA ALA A 92 -18.75 0.35 -5.70
C ALA A 92 -18.99 1.63 -6.49
N ASP A 93 -18.97 1.54 -7.82
CA ASP A 93 -19.20 2.70 -8.66
C ASP A 93 -20.62 3.22 -8.56
N SER A 94 -21.59 2.32 -8.45
CA SER A 94 -22.99 2.73 -8.33
C SER A 94 -23.29 3.40 -6.99
N LEU A 95 -22.52 3.12 -5.96
CA LEU A 95 -22.71 3.74 -4.65
C LEU A 95 -22.30 5.20 -4.60
N LEU A 96 -21.58 5.68 -5.61
CA LEU A 96 -21.09 7.06 -5.64
C LEU A 96 -22.09 8.08 -6.16
N LEU A 97 -23.31 7.66 -6.47
CA LEU A 97 -24.24 8.51 -7.19
C LEU A 97 -25.06 9.49 -6.34
N SER A 98 -25.21 9.27 -5.03
CA SER A 98 -26.02 10.17 -4.20
C SER A 98 -25.19 10.85 -3.13
N GLU A 99 -25.59 12.06 -2.71
CA GLU A 99 -24.90 12.81 -1.67
C GLU A 99 -24.91 12.10 -0.32
N GLU A 100 -26.03 11.50 0.04
CA GLU A 100 -26.14 10.73 1.28
C GLU A 100 -25.19 9.54 1.27
N ARG A 101 -25.11 8.88 0.13
CA ARG A 101 -24.20 7.77 -0.05
C ARG A 101 -22.76 8.21 0.01
N GLN A 102 -22.47 9.40 -0.51
CA GLN A 102 -21.10 9.92 -0.45
C GLN A 102 -20.65 10.14 1.00
N ALA A 103 -21.52 10.63 1.86
CA ALA A 103 -21.18 10.79 3.27
C ALA A 103 -20.93 9.45 3.93
N GLU A 104 -21.73 8.44 3.64
CA GLU A 104 -21.52 7.09 4.16
C GLU A 104 -20.21 6.50 3.67
N ILE A 105 -19.91 6.71 2.40
CA ILE A 105 -18.67 6.22 1.80
C ILE A 105 -17.47 6.89 2.44
N GLU A 106 -17.52 8.20 2.64
CA GLU A 106 -16.43 8.93 3.27
C GLU A 106 -16.17 8.44 4.69
N ASN A 107 -17.22 8.19 5.45
CA ASN A 107 -17.07 7.62 6.78
C ASN A 107 -16.46 6.23 6.73
N ALA A 108 -16.91 5.42 5.79
CA ALA A 108 -16.38 4.06 5.62
C ALA A 108 -14.90 4.08 5.21
N ILE A 109 -14.54 4.99 4.31
CA ILE A 109 -13.14 5.14 3.89
C ILE A 109 -12.26 5.47 5.10
N GLY A 110 -12.76 6.33 5.99
CA GLY A 110 -12.03 6.67 7.20
C GLY A 110 -11.76 5.50 8.13
N LYS A 111 -12.51 4.41 8.00
CA LYS A 111 -12.33 3.20 8.79
C LYS A 111 -11.41 2.18 8.14
N LEU A 112 -11.00 2.41 6.90
CA LEU A 112 -10.11 1.51 6.20
C LEU A 112 -8.68 1.59 6.74
N PRO A 113 -7.89 0.52 6.56
CA PRO A 113 -6.45 0.63 6.84
C PRO A 113 -5.83 1.76 6.02
N PRO A 114 -4.75 2.38 6.53
CA PRO A 114 -4.17 3.56 5.86
C PRO A 114 -3.79 3.34 4.40
N SER A 115 -3.25 2.19 4.07
CA SER A 115 -2.85 1.91 2.69
C SER A 115 -4.07 1.84 1.76
N GLU A 116 -5.13 1.20 2.22
CA GLU A 116 -6.37 1.11 1.44
C GLU A 116 -7.02 2.48 1.29
N GLN A 117 -7.04 3.23 2.38
CA GLN A 117 -7.62 4.56 2.37
C GLN A 117 -6.91 5.46 1.35
N LYS A 118 -5.58 5.45 1.37
CA LYS A 118 -4.79 6.28 0.48
C LYS A 118 -5.04 5.94 -0.99
N LEU A 119 -4.98 4.68 -1.34
CA LEU A 119 -5.12 4.28 -2.73
C LEU A 119 -6.55 4.43 -3.25
N ILE A 120 -7.54 4.15 -2.41
CA ILE A 120 -8.93 4.31 -2.84
C ILE A 120 -9.25 5.79 -3.10
N ARG A 121 -8.70 6.70 -2.29
CA ARG A 121 -8.87 8.12 -2.52
C ARG A 121 -8.21 8.58 -3.82
N MET A 122 -7.01 8.10 -4.09
CA MET A 122 -6.31 8.41 -5.34
C MET A 122 -7.13 7.97 -6.55
N ARG A 123 -7.72 6.80 -6.47
CA ARG A 123 -8.47 6.25 -7.58
C ARG A 123 -9.80 6.95 -7.80
N HIS A 124 -10.53 7.25 -6.74
CA HIS A 124 -11.90 7.74 -6.85
C HIS A 124 -12.06 9.24 -6.67
N GLN A 125 -11.27 9.85 -5.81
CA GLN A 125 -11.36 11.30 -5.60
C GLN A 125 -10.47 12.07 -6.56
N ASP A 126 -9.25 11.59 -6.75
CA ASP A 126 -8.29 12.24 -7.63
C ASP A 126 -8.37 11.75 -9.07
N GLU A 127 -9.18 10.73 -9.31
CA GLU A 127 -9.42 10.15 -10.64
C GLU A 127 -8.13 9.71 -11.34
N MET A 128 -7.17 9.23 -10.57
CA MET A 128 -5.90 8.77 -11.11
C MET A 128 -6.04 7.42 -11.79
N THR A 129 -5.30 7.22 -12.87
CA THR A 129 -5.22 5.91 -13.49
C THR A 129 -4.35 4.98 -12.67
N MET A 130 -4.46 3.68 -12.91
CA MET A 130 -3.62 2.71 -12.19
C MET A 130 -2.14 2.97 -12.43
N GLU A 131 -1.77 3.41 -13.62
CA GLU A 131 -0.39 3.75 -13.92
C GLU A 131 0.09 4.95 -13.12
N GLU A 132 -0.76 5.98 -13.01
CA GLU A 132 -0.43 7.16 -12.22
C GLU A 132 -0.29 6.81 -10.74
N ILE A 133 -1.19 5.98 -10.22
CA ILE A 133 -1.11 5.54 -8.83
C ILE A 133 0.17 4.75 -8.59
N ALA A 134 0.51 3.86 -9.52
CA ALA A 134 1.74 3.07 -9.40
C ALA A 134 2.97 3.97 -9.37
N GLN A 135 3.02 5.00 -10.22
CA GLN A 135 4.13 5.93 -10.24
C GLN A 135 4.20 6.76 -8.96
N GLU A 136 3.06 7.26 -8.50
CA GLU A 136 3.00 8.11 -7.32
C GLU A 136 3.39 7.35 -6.05
N THR A 137 2.96 6.12 -5.92
CA THR A 137 3.20 5.32 -4.72
C THR A 137 4.49 4.51 -4.79
N GLY A 138 5.05 4.34 -5.97
CA GLY A 138 6.22 3.48 -6.16
C GLY A 138 5.89 1.99 -6.14
N MET A 139 4.62 1.65 -6.15
CA MET A 139 4.17 0.25 -6.22
C MET A 139 4.03 -0.19 -7.66
N SER A 140 3.99 -1.51 -7.88
CA SER A 140 3.61 -2.02 -9.20
C SER A 140 2.10 -1.82 -9.41
N ARG A 141 1.68 -1.78 -10.66
CA ARG A 141 0.26 -1.69 -10.99
C ARG A 141 -0.53 -2.82 -10.32
N ARG A 142 0.04 -4.01 -10.34
CA ARG A 142 -0.59 -5.18 -9.77
C ARG A 142 -0.81 -5.03 -8.26
N SER A 143 0.20 -4.55 -7.57
CA SER A 143 0.09 -4.32 -6.12
C SER A 143 -0.95 -3.27 -5.80
N ALA A 144 -0.93 -2.16 -6.52
CA ALA A 144 -1.91 -1.09 -6.32
C ALA A 144 -3.32 -1.60 -6.59
N SER A 145 -3.49 -2.37 -7.65
CA SER A 145 -4.79 -2.95 -8.00
C SER A 145 -5.30 -3.88 -6.90
N THR A 146 -4.42 -4.69 -6.33
CA THR A 146 -4.78 -5.60 -5.24
C THR A 146 -5.30 -4.83 -4.03
N ILE A 147 -4.61 -3.76 -3.66
CA ILE A 147 -5.01 -2.96 -2.51
C ILE A 147 -6.35 -2.26 -2.77
N ILE A 148 -6.53 -1.71 -3.96
CA ILE A 148 -7.79 -1.04 -4.31
C ILE A 148 -8.96 -2.03 -4.32
N SER A 149 -8.76 -3.22 -4.86
CA SER A 149 -9.80 -4.25 -4.85
C SER A 149 -10.18 -4.62 -3.43
N SER A 150 -9.21 -4.77 -2.55
CA SER A 150 -9.46 -5.05 -1.14
C SER A 150 -10.22 -3.91 -0.48
N ALA A 151 -9.83 -2.67 -0.78
CA ALA A 151 -10.51 -1.49 -0.24
C ALA A 151 -11.97 -1.45 -0.65
N LYS A 152 -12.26 -1.75 -1.91
CA LYS A 152 -13.63 -1.78 -2.40
C LYS A 152 -14.47 -2.83 -1.68
N LYS A 153 -13.91 -4.01 -1.47
CA LYS A 153 -14.61 -5.06 -0.74
C LYS A 153 -14.93 -4.65 0.69
N HIS A 154 -13.98 -4.01 1.34
CA HIS A 154 -14.19 -3.53 2.71
C HIS A 154 -15.25 -2.44 2.76
N LEU A 155 -15.23 -1.52 1.78
CA LEU A 155 -16.23 -0.46 1.72
C LEU A 155 -17.62 -1.01 1.58
N ILE A 156 -17.82 -1.96 0.68
CA ILE A 156 -19.12 -2.58 0.47
C ILE A 156 -19.59 -3.25 1.75
N LYS A 157 -18.70 -3.95 2.42
CA LYS A 157 -19.03 -4.63 3.67
C LYS A 157 -19.42 -3.65 4.77
N LEU A 158 -18.67 -2.56 4.92
CA LEU A 158 -18.94 -1.54 5.92
C LEU A 158 -20.26 -0.83 5.67
N ILE A 159 -20.55 -0.52 4.42
CA ILE A 159 -21.80 0.16 4.06
C ILE A 159 -22.99 -0.77 4.29
N LYS A 160 -22.89 -2.03 3.93
CA LYS A 160 -23.97 -2.98 4.15
C LYS A 160 -24.28 -3.23 5.62
N THR A 161 -23.27 -3.13 6.47
CA THR A 161 -23.46 -3.37 7.90
C THR A 161 -24.29 -2.28 8.56
N HIS A 162 -24.34 -1.10 7.96
CA HIS A 162 -25.11 0.02 8.50
C HIS A 162 -26.57 0.02 8.08
N ASP A 163 -26.93 -0.82 7.16
CA ASP A 163 -28.30 -0.99 6.74
C ASP A 163 -28.97 -2.11 7.55
#